data_3a6680d5003abd8d29e87a891e511cc4
#
_entry.id   3a6680d5003abd8d29e87a891e511cc4
#
_cell.length_a   1.000
_cell.length_b   1.000
_cell.length_c   1.000
_cell.angle_alpha   90.00
_cell.angle_beta   90.00
_cell.angle_gamma   90.00
#
_symmetry.space_group_name_H-M   'P 1'
#
loop_
_entity.id
_entity.type
_entity.pdbx_description
1 polymer ?
#
loop_
_entity_poly.entity_id
_entity_poly.type
_entity_poly.pdbx_seq_one_letter_code
_entity_poly.pdbx_strand_id
1 'polypeptide(L)'
;YLHKTPQTVEIMLQKIQDSEKERKAIAAVSKVARERAKKNLVNNPKLRDCQIHLNDTKPVKSAKDADDDLRLESSIFITEGLSASGSITKSRDVRTQAVFSLRGKPLNCYGLSKSVVYENEEFNCLQSALNIEDGLDELRYNKVIIATDADVDGMHIRLLMLTFFLQFFPDLVKKGHVYILQTPLFRVKDKNQIIYCYSEEERQKAIAKVKTPEITRFKGLGEISPDEFKGFIGSGIRLDQVTLRKEDAVSELLAYYMGKNTTERQQFIIDNLVIEEDRVDEFEE
;
A
#
# COMPACT_ATOMS: atom_id res chain seq x y z
N TYR A 1 15.82 46.56 3.15
CA TYR A 1 15.46 45.79 4.36
C TYR A 1 16.61 44.84 4.74
N LEU A 2 17.12 44.02 3.84
CA LEU A 2 18.18 43.02 4.09
C LEU A 2 19.49 43.64 4.58
N HIS A 3 19.90 44.82 4.08
CA HIS A 3 21.08 45.53 4.56
C HIS A 3 20.98 46.06 6.01
N LYS A 4 19.74 46.16 6.55
CA LYS A 4 19.50 46.58 7.94
C LYS A 4 19.42 45.44 8.94
N THR A 5 19.40 44.20 8.46
CA THR A 5 19.25 42.97 9.28
C THR A 5 20.26 41.89 8.89
N PRO A 6 21.56 42.10 9.17
CA PRO A 6 22.63 41.18 8.77
C PRO A 6 22.45 39.76 9.32
N GLN A 7 21.94 39.61 10.54
CA GLN A 7 21.64 38.30 11.14
C GLN A 7 20.61 37.50 10.36
N THR A 8 19.56 38.19 9.83
CA THR A 8 18.54 37.53 9.00
C THR A 8 19.13 37.06 7.67
N VAL A 9 20.03 37.85 7.09
CA VAL A 9 20.73 37.49 5.85
C VAL A 9 21.62 36.24 6.07
N GLU A 10 22.33 36.20 7.19
CA GLU A 10 23.20 35.08 7.53
C GLU A 10 22.40 33.77 7.71
N ILE A 11 21.26 33.83 8.41
CA ILE A 11 20.35 32.68 8.55
C ILE A 11 19.78 32.23 7.20
N MET A 12 19.42 33.18 6.33
CA MET A 12 18.93 32.86 4.98
C MET A 12 20.00 32.20 4.13
N LEU A 13 21.24 32.74 4.14
CA LEU A 13 22.38 32.16 3.42
C LEU A 13 22.72 30.77 3.92
N GLN A 14 22.70 30.57 5.23
CA GLN A 14 22.92 29.26 5.82
C GLN A 14 21.85 28.26 5.35
N LYS A 15 20.56 28.62 5.39
CA LYS A 15 19.48 27.76 4.90
C LYS A 15 19.60 27.45 3.40
N ILE A 16 20.02 28.41 2.58
CA ILE A 16 20.24 28.20 1.15
C ILE A 16 21.39 27.20 0.93
N GLN A 17 22.51 27.39 1.66
CA GLN A 17 23.66 26.48 1.57
C GLN A 17 23.33 25.06 2.03
N ASP A 18 22.56 24.94 3.12
CA ASP A 18 22.14 23.63 3.62
C ASP A 18 21.17 22.96 2.66
N SER A 19 20.24 23.70 2.09
CA SER A 19 19.33 23.19 1.04
C SER A 19 20.07 22.78 -0.24
N GLU A 20 21.13 23.54 -0.62
CA GLU A 20 21.96 23.18 -1.77
C GLU A 20 22.80 21.91 -1.52
N LYS A 21 23.39 21.79 -0.30
CA LYS A 21 24.11 20.56 0.10
C LYS A 21 23.18 19.35 0.11
N GLU A 22 21.99 19.50 0.67
CA GLU A 22 20.97 18.46 0.69
C GLU A 22 20.55 18.05 -0.74
N ARG A 23 20.29 19.00 -1.62
CA ARG A 23 19.97 18.72 -3.02
C ARG A 23 21.08 18.00 -3.76
N LYS A 24 22.36 18.39 -3.54
CA LYS A 24 23.52 17.72 -4.14
C LYS A 24 23.68 16.29 -3.60
N ALA A 25 23.49 16.10 -2.28
CA ALA A 25 23.52 14.78 -1.67
C ALA A 25 22.41 13.87 -2.21
N ILE A 26 21.18 14.39 -2.30
CA ILE A 26 20.03 13.66 -2.89
C ILE A 26 20.32 13.31 -4.35
N ALA A 27 20.84 14.24 -5.16
CA ALA A 27 21.16 13.99 -6.56
C ALA A 27 22.25 12.91 -6.73
N ALA A 28 23.26 12.90 -5.87
CA ALA A 28 24.30 11.87 -5.90
C ALA A 28 23.75 10.50 -5.52
N VAL A 29 22.96 10.41 -4.45
CA VAL A 29 22.31 9.16 -4.01
C VAL A 29 21.29 8.69 -5.04
N SER A 30 20.48 9.60 -5.61
CA SER A 30 19.52 9.29 -6.67
C SER A 30 20.23 8.75 -7.92
N LYS A 31 21.38 9.30 -8.31
CA LYS A 31 22.15 8.78 -9.45
C LYS A 31 22.61 7.34 -9.22
N VAL A 32 23.17 7.05 -8.04
CA VAL A 32 23.58 5.69 -7.65
C VAL A 32 22.37 4.75 -7.57
N ALA A 33 21.26 5.23 -6.99
CA ALA A 33 20.01 4.48 -6.92
C ALA A 33 19.46 4.16 -8.31
N ARG A 34 19.48 5.12 -9.26
CA ARG A 34 19.07 4.92 -10.65
C ARG A 34 19.93 3.90 -11.39
N GLU A 35 21.25 3.93 -11.19
CA GLU A 35 22.13 2.94 -11.80
C GLU A 35 21.86 1.54 -11.23
N ARG A 36 21.60 1.44 -9.92
CA ARG A 36 21.15 0.19 -9.28
C ARG A 36 19.76 -0.22 -9.75
N ALA A 37 18.83 0.73 -9.86
CA ALA A 37 17.46 0.50 -10.33
C ALA A 37 17.42 0.01 -11.77
N LYS A 38 18.23 0.58 -12.68
CA LYS A 38 18.36 0.07 -14.06
C LYS A 38 18.86 -1.37 -14.09
N LYS A 39 19.78 -1.74 -13.21
CA LYS A 39 20.20 -3.14 -13.03
C LYS A 39 19.11 -4.00 -12.37
N ASN A 40 18.36 -3.45 -11.45
CA ASN A 40 17.29 -4.15 -10.72
C ASN A 40 15.97 -4.23 -11.51
N LEU A 41 15.68 -3.31 -12.42
CA LEU A 41 14.50 -3.39 -13.31
C LEU A 41 14.54 -4.65 -14.17
N VAL A 42 15.74 -5.04 -14.61
CA VAL A 42 15.94 -6.31 -15.34
C VAL A 42 15.86 -7.53 -14.41
N ASN A 43 16.12 -7.36 -13.10
CA ASN A 43 16.19 -8.45 -12.12
C ASN A 43 15.70 -8.03 -10.73
N ASN A 44 14.51 -7.40 -10.62
CA ASN A 44 13.93 -7.14 -9.30
C ASN A 44 13.30 -8.44 -8.74
N PRO A 45 13.96 -9.13 -7.78
CA PRO A 45 13.48 -10.43 -7.29
C PRO A 45 12.15 -10.31 -6.53
N LYS A 46 11.78 -9.09 -6.15
CA LYS A 46 10.56 -8.77 -5.39
C LYS A 46 9.37 -8.46 -6.31
N LEU A 47 9.62 -8.16 -7.58
CA LEU A 47 8.59 -7.80 -8.55
C LEU A 47 8.23 -9.00 -9.43
N ARG A 48 6.96 -9.30 -9.50
CA ARG A 48 6.34 -10.14 -10.52
C ARG A 48 5.52 -9.22 -11.41
N ASP A 49 6.16 -8.75 -12.48
CA ASP A 49 5.63 -7.70 -13.35
C ASP A 49 4.43 -8.16 -14.19
N CYS A 50 3.70 -7.21 -14.75
CA CYS A 50 2.67 -7.43 -15.75
C CYS A 50 3.18 -7.05 -17.14
N GLN A 51 2.36 -7.26 -18.16
CA GLN A 51 2.73 -7.03 -19.56
C GLN A 51 2.38 -5.62 -20.05
N ILE A 52 1.36 -5.00 -19.48
CA ILE A 52 0.80 -3.71 -19.91
C ILE A 52 0.97 -2.71 -18.76
N HIS A 53 1.55 -1.56 -19.05
CA HIS A 53 1.81 -0.51 -18.07
C HIS A 53 1.10 0.78 -18.45
N LEU A 54 0.87 1.65 -17.48
CA LEU A 54 0.24 2.96 -17.68
C LEU A 54 1.03 3.85 -18.64
N ASN A 55 2.37 3.80 -18.56
CA ASN A 55 3.31 4.59 -19.37
C ASN A 55 3.63 3.97 -20.73
N ASP A 56 2.97 2.91 -21.15
CA ASP A 56 3.13 2.37 -22.50
C ASP A 56 2.74 3.41 -23.54
N THR A 57 3.54 3.56 -24.57
CA THR A 57 3.40 4.62 -25.56
C THR A 57 2.14 4.50 -26.43
N LYS A 58 1.59 3.29 -26.55
CA LYS A 58 0.40 3.02 -27.37
C LYS A 58 -0.72 2.47 -26.51
N PRO A 59 -1.96 2.96 -26.69
CA PRO A 59 -3.14 2.37 -26.05
C PRO A 59 -3.27 0.89 -26.40
N VAL A 60 -3.56 0.08 -25.40
CA VAL A 60 -3.80 -1.37 -25.56
C VAL A 60 -5.29 -1.63 -25.38
N LYS A 61 -5.96 -1.92 -26.50
CA LYS A 61 -7.42 -2.15 -26.52
C LYS A 61 -7.79 -3.48 -25.85
N SER A 62 -8.89 -3.47 -25.12
CA SER A 62 -9.49 -4.69 -24.61
C SER A 62 -10.06 -5.54 -25.77
N ALA A 63 -9.96 -6.86 -25.64
CA ALA A 63 -10.61 -7.77 -26.58
C ALA A 63 -12.15 -7.78 -26.44
N LYS A 64 -12.67 -7.32 -25.29
CA LYS A 64 -14.10 -7.28 -24.99
C LYS A 64 -14.75 -5.95 -25.34
N ASP A 65 -14.02 -4.86 -25.20
CA ASP A 65 -14.47 -3.51 -25.52
C ASP A 65 -13.33 -2.74 -26.18
N ALA A 66 -13.56 -2.25 -27.39
CA ALA A 66 -12.55 -1.52 -28.17
C ALA A 66 -12.29 -0.11 -27.62
N ASP A 67 -13.17 0.42 -26.78
CA ASP A 67 -13.02 1.72 -26.15
C ASP A 67 -12.23 1.63 -24.82
N ASP A 68 -12.09 0.43 -24.25
CA ASP A 68 -11.30 0.21 -23.03
C ASP A 68 -9.81 0.24 -23.32
N ASP A 69 -9.09 1.13 -22.63
CA ASP A 69 -7.63 1.16 -22.63
C ASP A 69 -7.10 0.37 -21.42
N LEU A 70 -6.57 -0.82 -21.67
CA LEU A 70 -6.04 -1.71 -20.64
C LEU A 70 -4.88 -1.12 -19.83
N ARG A 71 -4.24 -0.05 -20.29
CA ARG A 71 -3.23 0.66 -19.50
C ARG A 71 -3.84 1.26 -18.23
N LEU A 72 -5.11 1.71 -18.29
CA LEU A 72 -5.84 2.24 -17.14
C LEU A 72 -6.23 1.17 -16.11
N GLU A 73 -6.20 -0.10 -16.50
CA GLU A 73 -6.41 -1.23 -15.60
C GLU A 73 -5.10 -1.70 -14.92
N SER A 74 -3.94 -1.20 -15.38
CA SER A 74 -2.65 -1.60 -14.84
C SER A 74 -2.58 -1.36 -13.35
N SER A 75 -2.16 -2.38 -12.59
CA SER A 75 -2.12 -2.34 -11.13
C SER A 75 -0.94 -3.12 -10.56
N ILE A 76 -0.46 -2.70 -9.40
CA ILE A 76 0.56 -3.40 -8.64
C ILE A 76 0.05 -3.66 -7.22
N PHE A 77 0.09 -4.93 -6.80
CA PHE A 77 -0.23 -5.34 -5.43
C PHE A 77 1.05 -5.36 -4.59
N ILE A 78 1.11 -4.54 -3.55
CA ILE A 78 2.19 -4.54 -2.56
C ILE A 78 1.76 -5.45 -1.42
N THR A 79 2.47 -6.56 -1.23
CA THR A 79 2.13 -7.61 -0.26
C THR A 79 3.14 -7.67 0.88
N GLU A 80 2.69 -8.16 2.03
CA GLU A 80 3.49 -8.29 3.24
C GLU A 80 4.66 -9.28 3.12
N GLY A 81 4.49 -10.34 2.32
CA GLY A 81 5.49 -11.39 2.20
C GLY A 81 5.21 -12.37 1.06
N LEU A 82 6.05 -13.41 0.99
CA LEU A 82 6.02 -14.37 -0.11
C LEU A 82 4.76 -15.25 -0.13
N SER A 83 4.10 -15.48 1.02
CA SER A 83 2.89 -16.30 1.10
C SER A 83 1.72 -15.62 0.38
N ALA A 84 1.38 -14.39 0.81
CA ALA A 84 0.34 -13.58 0.18
C ALA A 84 0.66 -13.29 -1.30
N SER A 85 1.92 -12.94 -1.59
CA SER A 85 2.42 -12.75 -2.94
C SER A 85 2.23 -13.97 -3.83
N GLY A 86 2.43 -15.17 -3.29
CA GLY A 86 2.26 -16.43 -4.01
C GLY A 86 0.82 -16.68 -4.44
N SER A 87 -0.14 -16.44 -3.56
CA SER A 87 -1.57 -16.57 -3.84
C SER A 87 -2.03 -15.58 -4.92
N ILE A 88 -1.67 -14.29 -4.78
CA ILE A 88 -2.00 -13.26 -5.78
C ILE A 88 -1.31 -13.55 -7.12
N THR A 89 -0.03 -13.93 -7.12
CA THR A 89 0.72 -14.22 -8.35
C THR A 89 0.09 -15.35 -9.18
N LYS A 90 -0.47 -16.37 -8.52
CA LYS A 90 -1.15 -17.48 -9.19
C LYS A 90 -2.53 -17.10 -9.73
N SER A 91 -3.18 -16.10 -9.13
CA SER A 91 -4.58 -15.73 -9.39
C SER A 91 -4.73 -14.51 -10.31
N ARG A 92 -3.68 -13.68 -10.42
CA ARG A 92 -3.69 -12.39 -11.11
C ARG A 92 -3.90 -12.49 -12.63
N ASP A 93 -4.40 -11.44 -13.21
CA ASP A 93 -4.26 -11.22 -14.65
C ASP A 93 -2.83 -10.74 -14.96
N VAL A 94 -2.04 -11.61 -15.60
CA VAL A 94 -0.64 -11.31 -15.96
C VAL A 94 -0.53 -10.13 -16.94
N ARG A 95 -1.59 -9.80 -17.66
CA ARG A 95 -1.58 -8.70 -18.60
C ARG A 95 -1.50 -7.34 -17.89
N THR A 96 -2.29 -7.14 -16.83
CA THR A 96 -2.50 -5.83 -16.20
C THR A 96 -2.15 -5.78 -14.71
N GLN A 97 -1.90 -6.92 -14.06
CA GLN A 97 -1.68 -6.98 -12.63
C GLN A 97 -0.26 -7.44 -12.30
N ALA A 98 0.50 -6.62 -11.59
CA ALA A 98 1.82 -6.92 -11.05
C ALA A 98 1.75 -7.18 -9.54
N VAL A 99 2.77 -7.84 -8.98
CA VAL A 99 2.90 -8.09 -7.53
C VAL A 99 4.29 -7.73 -7.06
N PHE A 100 4.36 -6.96 -5.98
CA PHE A 100 5.59 -6.61 -5.28
C PHE A 100 5.55 -7.17 -3.86
N SER A 101 6.55 -7.97 -3.50
CA SER A 101 6.64 -8.61 -2.18
C SER A 101 7.58 -7.85 -1.26
N LEU A 102 7.08 -7.34 -0.14
CA LEU A 102 7.89 -6.82 0.95
C LEU A 102 8.56 -7.99 1.72
N ARG A 103 9.65 -7.71 2.41
CA ARG A 103 10.29 -8.64 3.36
C ARG A 103 9.91 -8.25 4.80
N GLY A 104 8.66 -8.52 5.18
CA GLY A 104 8.14 -8.13 6.49
C GLY A 104 7.86 -6.64 6.60
N LYS A 105 7.95 -6.07 7.80
CA LYS A 105 7.64 -4.67 8.08
C LYS A 105 8.68 -3.74 7.47
N PRO A 106 8.29 -2.80 6.57
CA PRO A 106 9.22 -1.83 6.02
C PRO A 106 9.68 -0.81 7.07
N LEU A 107 10.73 -0.06 6.75
CA LEU A 107 11.26 1.00 7.61
C LEU A 107 10.19 2.07 7.88
N ASN A 108 10.05 2.48 9.15
CA ASN A 108 9.31 3.70 9.45
C ASN A 108 10.10 4.91 8.94
N CYS A 109 9.65 5.49 7.85
CA CYS A 109 10.33 6.61 7.20
C CYS A 109 9.92 7.99 7.69
N TYR A 110 9.03 8.08 8.70
CA TYR A 110 8.62 9.35 9.28
C TYR A 110 9.82 10.12 9.85
N GLY A 111 9.97 11.37 9.42
CA GLY A 111 11.06 12.25 9.85
C GLY A 111 12.45 11.90 9.28
N LEU A 112 12.54 10.90 8.40
CA LEU A 112 13.77 10.57 7.70
C LEU A 112 13.95 11.42 6.44
N SER A 113 15.20 11.64 6.05
CA SER A 113 15.52 12.31 4.79
C SER A 113 15.33 11.38 3.58
N LYS A 114 15.12 11.96 2.40
CA LYS A 114 15.05 11.19 1.15
C LYS A 114 16.29 10.32 0.92
N SER A 115 17.49 10.78 1.31
CA SER A 115 18.71 10.00 1.15
C SER A 115 18.66 8.66 1.88
N VAL A 116 18.21 8.65 3.14
CA VAL A 116 18.07 7.43 3.93
C VAL A 116 17.04 6.47 3.31
N VAL A 117 15.94 7.02 2.78
CA VAL A 117 14.92 6.21 2.10
C VAL A 117 15.43 5.61 0.80
N TYR A 118 16.25 6.34 0.04
CA TYR A 118 16.88 5.83 -1.19
C TYR A 118 17.97 4.77 -0.91
N GLU A 119 18.59 4.79 0.26
CA GLU A 119 19.53 3.74 0.69
C GLU A 119 18.84 2.46 1.14
N ASN A 120 17.57 2.56 1.57
CA ASN A 120 16.78 1.39 1.96
C ASN A 120 16.41 0.55 0.73
N GLU A 121 16.82 -0.72 0.73
CA GLU A 121 16.64 -1.63 -0.40
C GLU A 121 15.16 -1.84 -0.77
N GLU A 122 14.27 -1.96 0.23
CA GLU A 122 12.82 -2.17 0.00
C GLU A 122 12.21 -1.00 -0.74
N PHE A 123 12.43 0.21 -0.22
CA PHE A 123 11.88 1.42 -0.83
C PHE A 123 12.55 1.76 -2.15
N ASN A 124 13.84 1.50 -2.30
CA ASN A 124 14.53 1.68 -3.58
C ASN A 124 13.95 0.75 -4.66
N CYS A 125 13.77 -0.53 -4.35
CA CYS A 125 13.15 -1.49 -5.26
C CYS A 125 11.70 -1.11 -5.61
N LEU A 126 10.93 -0.60 -4.64
CA LEU A 126 9.55 -0.19 -4.86
C LEU A 126 9.46 1.07 -5.72
N GLN A 127 10.26 2.09 -5.43
CA GLN A 127 10.33 3.32 -6.26
C GLN A 127 10.69 3.00 -7.70
N SER A 128 11.69 2.13 -7.90
CA SER A 128 12.09 1.68 -9.22
C SER A 128 10.98 0.90 -9.93
N ALA A 129 10.28 0.01 -9.21
CA ALA A 129 9.15 -0.73 -9.76
C ALA A 129 8.01 0.19 -10.21
N LEU A 130 7.71 1.24 -9.43
CA LEU A 130 6.68 2.23 -9.74
C LEU A 130 7.14 3.28 -10.77
N ASN A 131 8.46 3.50 -10.90
CA ASN A 131 9.08 4.56 -11.70
C ASN A 131 8.62 5.98 -11.32
N ILE A 132 8.70 6.29 -10.02
CA ILE A 132 8.20 7.55 -9.43
C ILE A 132 9.30 8.48 -8.92
N GLU A 133 10.57 8.21 -9.18
CA GLU A 133 11.70 8.98 -8.65
C GLU A 133 11.70 10.43 -9.15
N ASP A 134 11.36 10.64 -10.41
CA ASP A 134 11.38 11.95 -11.10
C ASP A 134 10.00 12.59 -11.22
N GLY A 135 8.98 12.01 -10.61
CA GLY A 135 7.60 12.45 -10.72
C GLY A 135 6.66 11.33 -11.17
N LEU A 136 5.46 11.69 -11.59
CA LEU A 136 4.43 10.71 -11.94
C LEU A 136 4.20 10.56 -13.45
N ASP A 137 4.91 11.30 -14.28
CA ASP A 137 4.69 11.29 -15.74
C ASP A 137 5.01 9.93 -16.37
N GLU A 138 5.95 9.21 -15.74
CA GLU A 138 6.36 7.87 -16.15
C GLU A 138 5.87 6.77 -15.19
N LEU A 139 4.80 7.04 -14.45
CA LEU A 139 4.20 6.07 -13.54
C LEU A 139 3.78 4.80 -14.29
N ARG A 140 4.26 3.64 -13.82
CA ARG A 140 4.05 2.36 -14.53
C ARG A 140 2.68 1.73 -14.28
N TYR A 141 2.06 1.98 -13.14
CA TYR A 141 0.79 1.34 -12.77
C TYR A 141 -0.23 2.39 -12.38
N ASN A 142 -1.41 2.31 -12.96
CA ASN A 142 -2.51 3.22 -12.63
C ASN A 142 -3.00 3.06 -11.20
N LYS A 143 -2.96 1.83 -10.67
CA LYS A 143 -3.39 1.53 -9.30
C LYS A 143 -2.25 0.90 -8.50
N VAL A 144 -1.87 1.55 -7.40
CA VAL A 144 -0.91 1.05 -6.41
C VAL A 144 -1.72 0.53 -5.22
N ILE A 145 -1.81 -0.78 -5.07
CA ILE A 145 -2.73 -1.44 -4.16
C ILE A 145 -1.94 -2.04 -3.00
N ILE A 146 -2.20 -1.56 -1.79
CA ILE A 146 -1.62 -2.14 -0.56
C ILE A 146 -2.50 -3.34 -0.18
N ALA A 147 -1.92 -4.54 -0.27
CA ALA A 147 -2.57 -5.81 -0.01
C ALA A 147 -1.89 -6.51 1.17
N THR A 148 -2.36 -6.23 2.38
CA THR A 148 -1.84 -6.76 3.64
C THR A 148 -2.89 -7.62 4.34
N ASP A 149 -2.45 -8.47 5.24
CA ASP A 149 -3.32 -9.29 6.07
C ASP A 149 -4.27 -8.43 6.92
N ALA A 150 -5.39 -9.01 7.35
CA ALA A 150 -6.40 -8.33 8.16
C ALA A 150 -6.09 -8.40 9.67
N ASP A 151 -4.82 -8.53 10.02
CA ASP A 151 -4.34 -8.56 11.41
C ASP A 151 -3.61 -7.26 11.80
N VAL A 152 -3.12 -7.20 13.04
CA VAL A 152 -2.42 -6.03 13.58
C VAL A 152 -1.10 -5.74 12.85
N ASP A 153 -0.41 -6.77 12.37
CA ASP A 153 0.84 -6.64 11.65
C ASP A 153 0.59 -6.08 10.24
N GLY A 154 -0.42 -6.60 9.54
CA GLY A 154 -0.84 -6.08 8.25
C GLY A 154 -1.35 -4.63 8.33
N MET A 155 -2.08 -4.25 9.39
CA MET A 155 -2.46 -2.85 9.64
C MET A 155 -1.24 -1.95 9.84
N HIS A 156 -0.22 -2.43 10.56
CA HIS A 156 1.02 -1.69 10.77
C HIS A 156 1.80 -1.50 9.46
N ILE A 157 1.93 -2.56 8.64
CA ILE A 157 2.58 -2.46 7.32
C ILE A 157 1.83 -1.47 6.42
N ARG A 158 0.50 -1.50 6.43
CA ARG A 158 -0.34 -0.55 5.72
C ARG A 158 -0.02 0.89 6.11
N LEU A 159 0.07 1.16 7.41
CA LEU A 159 0.40 2.49 7.93
C LEU A 159 1.83 2.92 7.56
N LEU A 160 2.81 2.02 7.61
CA LEU A 160 4.18 2.28 7.17
C LEU A 160 4.25 2.64 5.67
N MET A 161 3.51 1.91 4.83
CA MET A 161 3.43 2.20 3.40
C MET A 161 2.73 3.53 3.10
N LEU A 162 1.62 3.83 3.80
CA LEU A 162 0.95 5.11 3.70
C LEU A 162 1.86 6.26 4.13
N THR A 163 2.64 6.10 5.21
CA THR A 163 3.63 7.08 5.66
C THR A 163 4.66 7.37 4.57
N PHE A 164 5.16 6.34 3.91
CA PHE A 164 6.10 6.48 2.80
C PHE A 164 5.49 7.27 1.63
N PHE A 165 4.30 6.93 1.18
CA PHE A 165 3.65 7.64 0.07
C PHE A 165 3.27 9.07 0.44
N LEU A 166 2.70 9.30 1.62
CA LEU A 166 2.27 10.63 2.06
C LEU A 166 3.43 11.59 2.28
N GLN A 167 4.57 11.10 2.77
CA GLN A 167 5.73 11.92 3.06
C GLN A 167 6.59 12.23 1.82
N PHE A 168 6.79 11.25 0.94
CA PHE A 168 7.73 11.37 -0.18
C PHE A 168 7.07 11.51 -1.54
N PHE A 169 5.86 11.00 -1.70
CA PHE A 169 5.10 10.96 -2.95
C PHE A 169 3.63 11.38 -2.76
N PRO A 170 3.36 12.54 -2.12
CA PRO A 170 1.98 12.95 -1.83
C PRO A 170 1.12 13.12 -3.09
N ASP A 171 1.73 13.44 -4.22
CA ASP A 171 1.01 13.58 -5.49
C ASP A 171 0.47 12.26 -6.01
N LEU A 172 1.12 11.12 -5.70
CA LEU A 172 0.60 9.79 -6.01
C LEU A 172 -0.75 9.54 -5.31
N VAL A 173 -0.87 10.00 -4.05
CA VAL A 173 -2.11 9.91 -3.28
C VAL A 173 -3.14 10.93 -3.77
N LYS A 174 -2.74 12.20 -3.98
CA LYS A 174 -3.64 13.26 -4.45
C LYS A 174 -4.25 12.98 -5.81
N LYS A 175 -3.51 12.36 -6.71
CA LYS A 175 -4.01 11.95 -8.04
C LYS A 175 -4.82 10.65 -8.01
N GLY A 176 -4.98 10.04 -6.83
CA GLY A 176 -5.88 8.90 -6.61
C GLY A 176 -5.34 7.55 -7.08
N HIS A 177 -4.02 7.39 -7.11
CA HIS A 177 -3.38 6.13 -7.53
C HIS A 177 -3.21 5.12 -6.40
N VAL A 178 -3.34 5.50 -5.13
CA VAL A 178 -3.11 4.61 -3.98
C VAL A 178 -4.41 4.03 -3.45
N TYR A 179 -4.43 2.72 -3.26
CA TYR A 179 -5.59 1.95 -2.81
C TYR A 179 -5.21 0.96 -1.72
N ILE A 180 -6.19 0.58 -0.91
CA ILE A 180 -6.11 -0.52 0.04
C ILE A 180 -7.04 -1.63 -0.46
N LEU A 181 -6.52 -2.86 -0.56
CA LEU A 181 -7.33 -4.02 -0.92
C LEU A 181 -8.20 -4.43 0.27
N GLN A 182 -9.52 -4.47 0.06
CA GLN A 182 -10.42 -5.14 0.98
C GLN A 182 -10.41 -6.63 0.69
N THR A 183 -10.13 -7.44 1.70
CA THR A 183 -10.18 -8.90 1.63
C THR A 183 -11.29 -9.42 2.52
N PRO A 184 -11.95 -10.54 2.16
CA PRO A 184 -12.99 -11.10 3.00
C PRO A 184 -12.38 -11.56 4.34
N LEU A 185 -13.11 -11.28 5.43
CA LEU A 185 -12.78 -11.73 6.76
C LEU A 185 -13.35 -13.11 7.06
N PHE A 186 -14.50 -13.42 6.43
CA PHE A 186 -15.19 -14.69 6.66
C PHE A 186 -15.68 -15.28 5.35
N ARG A 187 -15.75 -16.61 5.34
CA ARG A 187 -16.43 -17.41 4.34
C ARG A 187 -17.56 -18.18 5.02
N VAL A 188 -18.79 -17.95 4.58
CA VAL A 188 -19.98 -18.71 4.99
C VAL A 188 -20.37 -19.62 3.84
N LYS A 189 -20.32 -20.93 4.06
CA LYS A 189 -20.56 -21.94 3.04
C LYS A 189 -21.67 -22.88 3.47
N ASP A 190 -22.49 -23.33 2.53
CA ASP A 190 -23.33 -24.51 2.66
C ASP A 190 -23.18 -25.41 1.42
N LYS A 191 -24.02 -26.44 1.30
CA LYS A 191 -23.99 -27.38 0.17
C LYS A 191 -24.22 -26.70 -1.19
N ASN A 192 -24.87 -25.54 -1.22
CA ASN A 192 -25.38 -24.91 -2.45
C ASN A 192 -24.71 -23.59 -2.80
N GLN A 193 -24.09 -22.90 -1.81
CA GLN A 193 -23.52 -21.58 -2.03
C GLN A 193 -22.35 -21.26 -1.10
N ILE A 194 -21.50 -20.34 -1.56
CA ILE A 194 -20.40 -19.77 -0.78
C ILE A 194 -20.62 -18.24 -0.78
N ILE A 195 -20.62 -17.65 0.42
CA ILE A 195 -20.77 -16.22 0.62
C ILE A 195 -19.51 -15.71 1.33
N TYR A 196 -18.85 -14.73 0.73
CA TYR A 196 -17.70 -14.05 1.34
C TYR A 196 -18.16 -12.77 2.02
N CYS A 197 -17.72 -12.58 3.26
CA CYS A 197 -18.16 -11.47 4.11
C CYS A 197 -16.96 -10.64 4.53
N TYR A 198 -17.08 -9.32 4.41
CA TYR A 198 -16.03 -8.34 4.68
C TYR A 198 -16.23 -7.63 6.03
N SER A 199 -17.33 -7.92 6.71
CA SER A 199 -17.64 -7.43 8.05
C SER A 199 -18.41 -8.47 8.85
N GLU A 200 -18.48 -8.27 10.17
CA GLU A 200 -19.29 -9.08 11.04
C GLU A 200 -20.80 -8.99 10.70
N GLU A 201 -21.25 -7.80 10.32
CA GLU A 201 -22.63 -7.59 9.88
C GLU A 201 -22.96 -8.39 8.61
N GLU A 202 -22.04 -8.41 7.62
CA GLU A 202 -22.20 -9.22 6.41
C GLU A 202 -22.24 -10.71 6.76
N ARG A 203 -21.41 -11.15 7.73
CA ARG A 203 -21.40 -12.53 8.21
C ARG A 203 -22.76 -12.92 8.79
N GLN A 204 -23.32 -12.12 9.70
CA GLN A 204 -24.63 -12.40 10.30
C GLN A 204 -25.74 -12.47 9.26
N LYS A 205 -25.76 -11.55 8.30
CA LYS A 205 -26.69 -11.58 7.17
C LYS A 205 -26.53 -12.82 6.28
N ALA A 206 -25.29 -13.29 6.12
CA ALA A 206 -24.99 -14.48 5.34
C ALA A 206 -25.47 -15.75 6.07
N ILE A 207 -25.21 -15.86 7.36
CA ILE A 207 -25.69 -16.98 8.22
C ILE A 207 -27.20 -17.11 8.16
N ALA A 208 -27.93 -16.00 8.20
CA ALA A 208 -29.41 -16.01 8.12
C ALA A 208 -29.95 -16.52 6.76
N LYS A 209 -29.15 -16.51 5.70
CA LYS A 209 -29.54 -16.97 4.34
C LYS A 209 -29.22 -18.45 4.09
N VAL A 210 -28.46 -19.09 4.97
CA VAL A 210 -27.90 -20.43 4.77
C VAL A 210 -28.51 -21.38 5.79
N LYS A 211 -28.89 -22.60 5.38
CA LYS A 211 -29.55 -23.56 6.28
C LYS A 211 -28.58 -24.25 7.24
N THR A 212 -27.38 -24.58 6.75
CA THR A 212 -26.34 -25.28 7.51
C THR A 212 -25.01 -24.55 7.30
N PRO A 213 -24.79 -23.40 8.01
CA PRO A 213 -23.61 -22.57 7.78
C PRO A 213 -22.33 -23.24 8.30
N GLU A 214 -21.34 -23.44 7.40
CA GLU A 214 -19.95 -23.69 7.74
C GLU A 214 -19.22 -22.37 7.65
N ILE A 215 -18.64 -21.90 8.76
CA ILE A 215 -18.00 -20.58 8.85
C ILE A 215 -16.49 -20.78 8.91
N THR A 216 -15.76 -20.13 8.02
CA THR A 216 -14.30 -20.02 8.06
C THR A 216 -13.91 -18.56 8.26
N ARG A 217 -13.03 -18.27 9.21
CA ARG A 217 -12.42 -16.95 9.40
C ARG A 217 -11.05 -16.94 8.71
N PHE A 218 -10.80 -15.95 7.86
CA PHE A 218 -9.49 -15.70 7.27
C PHE A 218 -8.70 -14.75 8.15
N LYS A 219 -7.49 -15.12 8.51
CA LYS A 219 -6.56 -14.27 9.27
C LYS A 219 -5.56 -13.59 8.34
N GLY A 220 -5.16 -14.28 7.28
CA GLY A 220 -4.19 -13.77 6.31
C GLY A 220 -4.54 -14.12 4.88
N LEU A 221 -3.98 -13.35 3.94
CA LEU A 221 -4.16 -13.54 2.50
C LEU A 221 -3.68 -14.89 2.01
N GLY A 222 -2.68 -15.47 2.69
CA GLY A 222 -2.14 -16.79 2.36
C GLY A 222 -3.07 -17.97 2.66
N GLU A 223 -4.13 -17.74 3.47
CA GLU A 223 -5.13 -18.77 3.78
C GLU A 223 -6.21 -18.90 2.70
N ILE A 224 -6.31 -17.90 1.83
CA ILE A 224 -7.27 -17.88 0.72
C ILE A 224 -6.65 -18.64 -0.46
N SER A 225 -7.37 -19.63 -0.97
CA SER A 225 -6.90 -20.40 -2.13
C SER A 225 -6.77 -19.51 -3.37
N PRO A 226 -5.84 -19.82 -4.31
CA PRO A 226 -5.69 -19.01 -5.53
C PRO A 226 -6.97 -18.92 -6.36
N ASP A 227 -7.79 -19.97 -6.40
CA ASP A 227 -9.05 -19.96 -7.15
C ASP A 227 -10.08 -19.01 -6.53
N GLU A 228 -10.17 -18.97 -5.21
CA GLU A 228 -11.00 -17.99 -4.49
C GLU A 228 -10.46 -16.58 -4.68
N PHE A 229 -9.13 -16.42 -4.58
CA PHE A 229 -8.47 -15.13 -4.72
C PHE A 229 -8.74 -14.48 -6.08
N LYS A 230 -8.82 -15.27 -7.15
CA LYS A 230 -9.14 -14.81 -8.50
C LYS A 230 -10.47 -14.03 -8.57
N GLY A 231 -11.45 -14.41 -7.76
CA GLY A 231 -12.71 -13.68 -7.63
C GLY A 231 -12.54 -12.32 -6.95
N PHE A 232 -11.62 -12.20 -5.99
CA PHE A 232 -11.44 -10.97 -5.19
C PHE A 232 -10.58 -9.91 -5.88
N ILE A 233 -9.66 -10.30 -6.74
CA ILE A 233 -8.77 -9.38 -7.47
C ILE A 233 -9.17 -9.19 -8.94
N GLY A 234 -10.21 -9.88 -9.40
CA GLY A 234 -10.80 -9.74 -10.74
C GLY A 234 -11.91 -8.69 -10.76
N SER A 235 -13.00 -8.99 -11.46
CA SER A 235 -14.17 -8.10 -11.61
C SER A 235 -14.88 -7.77 -10.28
N GLY A 236 -14.68 -8.59 -9.25
CA GLY A 236 -15.24 -8.39 -7.90
C GLY A 236 -14.32 -7.65 -6.93
N ILE A 237 -13.22 -7.07 -7.40
CA ILE A 237 -12.25 -6.39 -6.54
C ILE A 237 -12.89 -5.25 -5.75
N ARG A 238 -12.67 -5.23 -4.44
CA ARG A 238 -13.07 -4.13 -3.55
C ARG A 238 -11.84 -3.36 -3.13
N LEU A 239 -11.80 -2.07 -3.49
CA LEU A 239 -10.69 -1.18 -3.23
C LEU A 239 -11.14 0.06 -2.48
N ASP A 240 -10.46 0.40 -1.39
CA ASP A 240 -10.60 1.67 -0.70
C ASP A 240 -9.54 2.63 -1.24
N GLN A 241 -9.96 3.67 -1.95
CA GLN A 241 -9.06 4.70 -2.43
C GLN A 241 -8.56 5.55 -1.27
N VAL A 242 -7.26 5.73 -1.17
CA VAL A 242 -6.66 6.66 -0.21
C VAL A 242 -6.83 8.08 -0.71
N THR A 243 -7.60 8.88 0.01
CA THR A 243 -7.90 10.27 -0.35
C THR A 243 -7.38 11.23 0.69
N LEU A 244 -6.96 12.41 0.25
CA LEU A 244 -6.59 13.53 1.11
C LEU A 244 -7.60 14.66 0.96
N ARG A 245 -8.20 15.06 2.05
CA ARG A 245 -9.04 16.27 2.11
C ARG A 245 -8.17 17.49 2.35
N LYS A 246 -8.62 18.66 1.95
CA LYS A 246 -7.88 19.91 2.15
C LYS A 246 -7.67 20.26 3.63
N GLU A 247 -8.59 19.80 4.48
CA GLU A 247 -8.60 20.03 5.92
C GLU A 247 -7.76 19.00 6.69
N ASP A 248 -7.29 17.94 6.02
CA ASP A 248 -6.53 16.89 6.69
C ASP A 248 -5.16 17.40 7.11
N ALA A 249 -4.92 17.44 8.42
CA ALA A 249 -3.63 17.75 9.01
C ALA A 249 -2.67 16.57 8.90
N VAL A 250 -2.31 16.19 7.67
CA VAL A 250 -1.51 14.98 7.38
C VAL A 250 -0.21 14.94 8.19
N SER A 251 0.47 16.09 8.32
CA SER A 251 1.71 16.16 9.10
C SER A 251 1.49 15.87 10.59
N GLU A 252 0.39 16.34 11.16
CA GLU A 252 0.05 16.09 12.57
C GLU A 252 -0.36 14.64 12.79
N LEU A 253 -1.15 14.07 11.88
CA LEU A 253 -1.52 12.65 11.92
C LEU A 253 -0.29 11.74 11.81
N LEU A 254 0.62 12.03 10.89
CA LEU A 254 1.86 11.27 10.75
C LEU A 254 2.75 11.44 11.99
N ALA A 255 2.86 12.66 12.56
CA ALA A 255 3.59 12.90 13.79
C ALA A 255 3.00 12.11 14.95
N TYR A 256 1.68 12.08 15.07
CA TYR A 256 0.97 11.36 16.11
C TYR A 256 1.16 9.85 15.99
N TYR A 257 0.87 9.26 14.84
CA TYR A 257 0.90 7.81 14.67
C TYR A 257 2.31 7.23 14.46
N MET A 258 3.20 7.97 13.80
CA MET A 258 4.51 7.46 13.37
C MET A 258 5.69 8.12 14.08
N GLY A 259 5.44 9.20 14.82
CA GLY A 259 6.45 9.93 15.61
C GLY A 259 6.85 9.21 16.91
N LYS A 260 7.56 9.95 17.78
CA LYS A 260 8.11 9.43 19.03
C LYS A 260 7.21 9.60 20.27
N ASN A 261 5.97 10.08 20.09
CA ASN A 261 4.99 10.36 21.17
C ASN A 261 4.32 9.09 21.70
N THR A 262 5.08 8.14 22.19
CA THR A 262 4.57 6.85 22.68
C THR A 262 3.57 6.99 23.83
N THR A 263 3.75 7.97 24.72
CA THR A 263 2.89 8.16 25.90
C THR A 263 1.45 8.51 25.51
N GLU A 264 1.27 9.45 24.57
CA GLU A 264 -0.07 9.86 24.13
C GLU A 264 -0.79 8.71 23.41
N ARG A 265 -0.06 7.95 22.57
CA ARG A 265 -0.62 6.77 21.90
C ARG A 265 -0.98 5.66 22.87
N GLN A 266 -0.17 5.46 23.91
CA GLN A 266 -0.46 4.48 24.95
C GLN A 266 -1.75 4.87 25.71
N GLN A 267 -1.88 6.15 26.05
CA GLN A 267 -3.09 6.66 26.71
C GLN A 267 -4.32 6.49 25.82
N PHE A 268 -4.19 6.83 24.51
CA PHE A 268 -5.27 6.63 23.56
C PHE A 268 -5.71 5.16 23.46
N ILE A 269 -4.78 4.21 23.47
CA ILE A 269 -5.10 2.77 23.45
C ILE A 269 -5.87 2.39 24.72
N ILE A 270 -5.42 2.87 25.88
CA ILE A 270 -6.08 2.58 27.17
C ILE A 270 -7.50 3.14 27.18
N ASP A 271 -7.68 4.38 26.72
CA ASP A 271 -8.98 5.07 26.74
C ASP A 271 -9.99 4.48 25.74
N ASN A 272 -9.51 3.82 24.68
CA ASN A 272 -10.34 3.24 23.64
C ASN A 272 -10.29 1.70 23.60
N LEU A 273 -9.73 1.06 24.62
CA LEU A 273 -9.66 -0.39 24.71
C LEU A 273 -11.06 -0.97 24.89
N VAL A 274 -11.54 -1.69 23.89
CA VAL A 274 -12.75 -2.49 23.97
C VAL A 274 -12.32 -3.93 24.28
N ILE A 275 -12.65 -4.42 25.45
CA ILE A 275 -12.46 -5.81 25.81
C ILE A 275 -13.64 -6.58 25.22
N GLU A 276 -13.41 -7.36 24.16
CA GLU A 276 -14.36 -8.38 23.76
C GLU A 276 -14.33 -9.47 24.84
N GLU A 277 -15.43 -9.62 25.60
CA GLU A 277 -15.63 -10.82 26.37
C GLU A 277 -15.74 -11.99 25.40
N ASP A 278 -14.78 -12.93 25.45
CA ASP A 278 -14.91 -14.21 24.79
C ASP A 278 -16.20 -14.83 25.30
N ARG A 279 -17.27 -14.80 24.50
CA ARG A 279 -18.43 -15.64 24.73
C ARG A 279 -17.95 -17.07 24.54
N VAL A 280 -17.61 -17.71 25.63
CA VAL A 280 -17.55 -19.15 25.71
C VAL A 280 -18.96 -19.61 25.40
N ASP A 281 -19.21 -20.05 24.17
CA ASP A 281 -20.43 -20.78 23.86
C ASP A 281 -20.40 -22.02 24.78
N GLU A 282 -21.12 -21.97 25.88
CA GLU A 282 -21.45 -23.12 26.69
C GLU A 282 -22.25 -24.05 25.74
N PHE A 283 -21.57 -25.00 25.16
CA PHE A 283 -22.22 -26.20 24.63
C PHE A 283 -22.75 -26.94 25.82
N GLU A 284 -24.02 -26.71 26.19
CA GLU A 284 -24.79 -27.59 27.01
C GLU A 284 -24.89 -28.94 26.29
N GLU A 285 -24.56 -29.99 27.05
CA GLU A 285 -24.62 -31.43 26.71
C GLU A 285 -26.00 -31.91 26.22
#